data_7e9992ac4948b3227da138e13f3d9994
#
_entry.id   7e9992ac4948b3227da138e13f3d9994
#
_cell.length_a   1.000
_cell.length_b   1.000
_cell.length_c   1.000
_cell.angle_alpha   90.00
_cell.angle_beta   90.00
_cell.angle_gamma   90.00
#
_symmetry.space_group_name_H-M   'P 1'
#
loop_
_entity.id
_entity.type
_entity.pdbx_description
1 polymer ?
#
loop_
_entity_poly.entity_id
_entity_poly.type
_entity_poly.pdbx_seq_one_letter_code
_entity_poly.pdbx_strand_id
1 'polypeptide(L)'
;MGGVSVVMRHAEGLADRGHDVSVLAPRRAPGLWPRVREWAIVTRDLLHGVAGRRFGASGVETAEPATLEAADLSDFSAVIATGHQTAPWVHDSQHPNAFYFIQGDERALSRRAEATWGLPLRRFTVSRWLSALLESRGLSVEGVVPNAIDPAEMYATTASAQRPSRVIALYHRHPVKGPDVLVEALHRLRERHPATEATIISARPPRHRLPDWAEVTLRPSRPALRQLYDRSAVCLHTSRVEGWGLVPMEAAACGCAVVATVSCGPQEFLEPGRSMLEVPVGDAEGLADAAATLLLDPDSRARFAEAGMADVARFSWDASTDQLEAILRRPNAS
;
A
#
# COMPACT_ATOMS: atom_id res chain seq x y z
N MET A 1 6.76 2.63 -0.99
CA MET A 1 6.41 2.47 -2.41
C MET A 1 4.90 2.59 -2.62
N GLY A 2 4.05 1.90 -1.85
CA GLY A 2 2.60 1.89 -2.07
C GLY A 2 1.93 3.27 -2.05
N GLY A 3 2.13 4.08 -1.03
CA GLY A 3 1.43 5.36 -0.89
C GLY A 3 1.67 6.36 -2.04
N VAL A 4 2.89 6.44 -2.55
CA VAL A 4 3.19 7.35 -3.68
C VAL A 4 2.52 6.89 -4.97
N SER A 5 2.51 5.57 -5.25
CA SER A 5 1.81 5.08 -6.45
C SER A 5 0.30 5.31 -6.39
N VAL A 6 -0.29 5.23 -5.20
CA VAL A 6 -1.71 5.57 -4.97
C VAL A 6 -1.97 7.04 -5.28
N VAL A 7 -1.13 7.94 -4.76
CA VAL A 7 -1.25 9.40 -5.03
C VAL A 7 -1.19 9.68 -6.53
N MET A 8 -0.24 9.06 -7.24
CA MET A 8 -0.12 9.24 -8.69
C MET A 8 -1.33 8.69 -9.46
N ARG A 9 -1.86 7.54 -9.07
CA ARG A 9 -3.08 6.99 -9.70
C ARG A 9 -4.30 7.89 -9.52
N HIS A 10 -4.47 8.48 -8.33
CA HIS A 10 -5.54 9.46 -8.12
C HIS A 10 -5.32 10.74 -8.90
N ALA A 11 -4.08 11.23 -8.98
CA ALA A 11 -3.76 12.41 -9.77
C ALA A 11 -4.07 12.19 -11.27
N GLU A 12 -3.66 11.03 -11.82
CA GLU A 12 -3.98 10.64 -13.19
C GLU A 12 -5.50 10.52 -13.39
N GLY A 13 -6.21 9.83 -12.48
CA GLY A 13 -7.66 9.66 -12.57
C GLY A 13 -8.44 10.97 -12.51
N LEU A 14 -7.98 11.96 -11.72
CA LEU A 14 -8.57 13.30 -11.72
C LEU A 14 -8.26 14.07 -13.00
N ALA A 15 -7.01 13.99 -13.51
CA ALA A 15 -6.63 14.64 -14.75
C ALA A 15 -7.41 14.10 -15.97
N ASP A 16 -7.63 12.78 -16.02
CA ASP A 16 -8.44 12.14 -17.08
C ASP A 16 -9.91 12.60 -17.06
N ARG A 17 -10.38 13.13 -15.91
CA ARG A 17 -11.70 13.74 -15.74
C ARG A 17 -11.72 15.26 -16.03
N GLY A 18 -10.60 15.80 -16.49
CA GLY A 18 -10.47 17.21 -16.90
C GLY A 18 -10.09 18.16 -15.77
N HIS A 19 -9.67 17.66 -14.60
CA HIS A 19 -9.09 18.53 -13.57
C HIS A 19 -7.66 18.90 -13.94
N ASP A 20 -7.27 20.14 -13.61
CA ASP A 20 -5.86 20.56 -13.61
C ASP A 20 -5.21 20.08 -12.30
N VAL A 21 -4.26 19.14 -12.40
CA VAL A 21 -3.71 18.44 -11.25
C VAL A 21 -2.20 18.60 -11.18
N SER A 22 -1.72 19.10 -10.06
CA SER A 22 -0.30 19.18 -9.76
C SER A 22 0.06 18.31 -8.54
N VAL A 23 1.15 17.54 -8.65
CA VAL A 23 1.73 16.80 -7.53
C VAL A 23 3.00 17.51 -7.07
N LEU A 24 2.97 18.04 -5.85
CA LEU A 24 4.10 18.76 -5.27
C LEU A 24 4.89 17.86 -4.33
N ALA A 25 6.18 17.75 -4.57
CA ALA A 25 7.10 16.98 -3.75
C ALA A 25 8.28 17.85 -3.32
N PRO A 26 8.38 18.30 -2.08
CA PRO A 26 9.43 19.21 -1.64
C PRO A 26 10.80 18.53 -1.69
N ARG A 27 11.83 19.27 -2.14
CA ARG A 27 13.22 18.81 -2.18
C ARG A 27 13.82 18.62 -0.79
N ARG A 28 13.34 19.37 0.22
CA ARG A 28 13.79 19.30 1.61
C ARG A 28 12.62 19.38 2.56
N ALA A 29 12.53 18.46 3.52
CA ALA A 29 11.73 18.69 4.71
C ALA A 29 12.36 19.84 5.50
N PRO A 30 11.62 20.88 5.93
CA PRO A 30 12.16 21.94 6.78
C PRO A 30 12.62 21.32 8.11
N GLY A 31 13.85 21.65 8.47
CA GLY A 31 14.53 21.47 9.73
C GLY A 31 14.18 20.24 10.57
N LEU A 32 15.18 19.46 10.88
CA LEU A 32 15.22 18.38 11.87
C LEU A 32 15.01 16.96 11.34
N TRP A 33 16.08 16.22 11.41
CA TRP A 33 16.23 14.81 11.77
C TRP A 33 17.18 14.03 10.86
N PRO A 34 18.25 13.45 11.42
CA PRO A 34 19.14 12.54 10.69
C PRO A 34 18.44 11.24 10.21
N ARG A 35 17.28 10.87 10.82
CA ARG A 35 16.46 9.71 10.40
C ARG A 35 15.50 10.00 9.24
N VAL A 36 15.15 11.25 9.01
CA VAL A 36 14.33 11.68 7.86
C VAL A 36 15.09 11.53 6.54
N ARG A 37 16.43 11.46 6.59
CA ARG A 37 17.24 11.18 5.39
C ARG A 37 16.87 9.88 4.68
N GLU A 38 16.44 8.85 5.40
CA GLU A 38 15.97 7.60 4.76
C GLU A 38 14.62 7.76 4.08
N TRP A 39 13.70 8.52 4.65
CA TRP A 39 12.39 8.80 4.05
C TRP A 39 12.47 9.83 2.93
N ALA A 40 13.23 10.89 3.09
CA ALA A 40 13.48 11.87 2.04
C ALA A 40 14.23 11.23 0.85
N ILE A 41 15.12 10.26 1.07
CA ILE A 41 15.81 9.53 0.01
C ILE A 41 14.86 8.54 -0.70
N VAL A 42 13.93 7.89 0.00
CA VAL A 42 12.93 7.00 -0.63
C VAL A 42 11.95 7.82 -1.49
N THR A 43 11.53 8.96 -1.02
CA THR A 43 10.73 9.91 -1.80
C THR A 43 11.55 10.51 -2.95
N ARG A 44 12.81 10.87 -2.69
CA ARG A 44 13.73 11.42 -3.68
C ARG A 44 14.13 10.41 -4.75
N ASP A 45 14.44 9.17 -4.42
CA ASP A 45 14.75 8.11 -5.38
C ASP A 45 13.53 7.69 -6.23
N LEU A 46 12.33 7.73 -5.65
CA LEU A 46 11.07 7.54 -6.39
C LEU A 46 10.79 8.72 -7.32
N LEU A 47 11.02 9.95 -6.85
CA LEU A 47 10.81 11.16 -7.62
C LEU A 47 11.93 11.40 -8.65
N HIS A 48 13.19 10.99 -8.41
CA HIS A 48 14.21 11.00 -9.45
C HIS A 48 13.97 9.98 -10.56
N GLY A 49 13.23 8.91 -10.31
CA GLY A 49 12.69 8.05 -11.37
C GLY A 49 11.52 8.68 -12.10
N VAL A 50 10.92 9.72 -11.53
CA VAL A 50 9.74 10.45 -11.98
C VAL A 50 10.09 11.86 -12.47
N ALA A 51 11.13 12.51 -11.91
CA ALA A 51 11.61 13.80 -12.35
C ALA A 51 12.20 13.69 -13.77
N GLY A 52 11.45 14.15 -14.75
CA GLY A 52 11.81 14.14 -16.18
C GLY A 52 10.96 13.19 -17.02
N ARG A 53 10.03 12.45 -16.44
CA ARG A 53 8.95 11.80 -17.19
C ARG A 53 7.66 12.60 -16.94
N ARG A 54 7.12 13.21 -18.00
CA ARG A 54 5.70 13.46 -18.05
C ARG A 54 5.04 12.12 -17.77
N PHE A 55 4.36 11.97 -16.64
CA PHE A 55 3.54 10.79 -16.40
C PHE A 55 2.40 10.80 -17.40
N GLY A 56 2.43 9.87 -18.33
CA GLY A 56 1.37 9.59 -19.26
C GLY A 56 0.93 10.75 -20.16
N ALA A 57 -0.06 10.48 -20.98
CA ALA A 57 -0.82 11.48 -21.74
C ALA A 57 -1.76 12.33 -20.84
N SER A 58 -1.75 12.11 -19.55
CA SER A 58 -2.74 12.60 -18.58
C SER A 58 -2.56 14.03 -18.08
N GLY A 59 -1.53 14.76 -18.49
CA GLY A 59 -1.41 16.18 -18.15
C GLY A 59 -1.10 16.52 -16.69
N VAL A 60 -0.75 15.54 -15.84
CA VAL A 60 -0.36 15.80 -14.44
C VAL A 60 0.99 16.52 -14.39
N GLU A 61 1.02 17.71 -13.81
CA GLU A 61 2.26 18.43 -13.57
C GLU A 61 2.92 17.96 -12.27
N THR A 62 4.24 17.73 -12.30
CA THR A 62 5.02 17.43 -11.10
C THR A 62 6.01 18.55 -10.85
N ALA A 63 5.97 19.15 -9.66
CA ALA A 63 6.90 20.19 -9.26
C ALA A 63 7.63 19.79 -7.97
N GLU A 64 8.93 20.16 -7.91
CA GLU A 64 9.78 19.99 -6.73
C GLU A 64 10.14 21.39 -6.18
N PRO A 65 9.24 22.08 -5.45
CA PRO A 65 9.57 23.34 -4.82
C PRO A 65 10.66 23.12 -3.77
N ALA A 66 11.50 24.13 -3.54
CA ALA A 66 12.57 24.08 -2.53
C ALA A 66 11.98 23.81 -1.13
N THR A 67 10.84 24.42 -0.85
CA THR A 67 9.96 24.16 0.30
C THR A 67 8.52 24.30 -0.18
N LEU A 68 7.53 23.70 0.50
CA LEU A 68 6.12 23.97 0.19
C LEU A 68 5.69 25.40 0.57
N GLU A 69 6.40 26.03 1.53
CA GLU A 69 6.23 27.45 1.87
C GLU A 69 6.51 28.38 0.66
N ALA A 70 7.32 27.90 -0.31
CA ALA A 70 7.60 28.63 -1.54
C ALA A 70 6.57 28.35 -2.66
N ALA A 71 5.63 27.42 -2.46
CA ALA A 71 4.59 27.14 -3.42
C ALA A 71 3.38 28.02 -3.11
N ASP A 72 2.96 28.83 -4.07
CA ASP A 72 1.68 29.52 -4.00
C ASP A 72 0.57 28.50 -4.26
N LEU A 73 -0.27 28.27 -3.24
CA LEU A 73 -1.39 27.34 -3.30
C LEU A 73 -2.73 28.05 -3.52
N SER A 74 -2.74 29.38 -3.64
CA SER A 74 -3.96 30.19 -3.71
C SER A 74 -4.80 29.93 -4.97
N ASP A 75 -4.15 29.53 -6.06
CA ASP A 75 -4.82 29.28 -7.34
C ASP A 75 -5.48 27.89 -7.43
N PHE A 76 -5.20 27.00 -6.47
CA PHE A 76 -5.81 25.67 -6.46
C PHE A 76 -7.20 25.70 -5.83
N SER A 77 -8.13 24.90 -6.35
CA SER A 77 -9.47 24.74 -5.79
C SER A 77 -9.51 23.82 -4.56
N ALA A 78 -8.53 22.92 -4.44
CA ALA A 78 -8.34 22.03 -3.29
C ALA A 78 -6.87 21.63 -3.14
N VAL A 79 -6.43 21.43 -1.90
CA VAL A 79 -5.06 20.98 -1.57
C VAL A 79 -5.13 19.77 -0.66
N ILE A 80 -4.39 18.71 -1.01
CA ILE A 80 -4.44 17.44 -0.30
C ILE A 80 -3.07 17.08 0.28
N ALA A 81 -2.95 17.01 1.60
CA ALA A 81 -1.84 16.36 2.26
C ALA A 81 -1.96 14.84 2.11
N THR A 82 -0.89 14.15 1.70
CA THR A 82 -0.91 12.70 1.46
C THR A 82 -0.18 11.88 2.52
N GLY A 83 0.25 12.52 3.61
CA GLY A 83 0.92 11.90 4.74
C GLY A 83 1.29 12.92 5.82
N HIS A 84 1.66 12.44 7.01
CA HIS A 84 1.98 13.27 8.17
C HIS A 84 3.08 14.31 7.94
N GLN A 85 3.93 14.12 6.94
CA GLN A 85 5.00 15.07 6.61
C GLN A 85 4.48 16.28 5.83
N THR A 86 3.42 16.10 5.04
CA THR A 86 2.81 17.16 4.23
C THR A 86 1.63 17.85 4.94
N ALA A 87 1.03 17.19 5.94
CA ALA A 87 -0.12 17.73 6.65
C ALA A 87 0.15 19.08 7.35
N PRO A 88 1.30 19.32 8.05
CA PRO A 88 1.58 20.64 8.61
C PRO A 88 1.67 21.74 7.54
N TRP A 89 2.28 21.44 6.39
CA TRP A 89 2.43 22.45 5.33
C TRP A 89 1.11 22.82 4.67
N VAL A 90 0.25 21.82 4.44
CA VAL A 90 -1.10 22.10 3.93
C VAL A 90 -1.90 22.89 4.95
N HIS A 91 -1.74 22.59 6.25
CA HIS A 91 -2.34 23.40 7.32
C HIS A 91 -1.83 24.84 7.33
N ASP A 92 -0.51 25.02 7.28
CA ASP A 92 0.14 26.35 7.38
C ASP A 92 -0.14 27.22 6.13
N SER A 93 -0.50 26.63 4.99
CA SER A 93 -0.94 27.35 3.80
C SER A 93 -2.25 28.13 4.00
N GLN A 94 -3.01 27.82 5.04
CA GLN A 94 -4.34 28.41 5.32
C GLN A 94 -5.33 28.27 4.15
N HIS A 95 -5.12 27.26 3.28
CA HIS A 95 -5.99 27.06 2.13
C HIS A 95 -7.43 26.72 2.58
N PRO A 96 -8.48 27.40 2.05
CA PRO A 96 -9.85 27.23 2.54
C PRO A 96 -10.41 25.83 2.30
N ASN A 97 -9.89 25.09 1.31
CA ASN A 97 -10.31 23.74 0.97
C ASN A 97 -9.13 22.75 1.10
N ALA A 98 -8.66 22.56 2.33
CA ALA A 98 -7.49 21.78 2.67
C ALA A 98 -7.88 20.41 3.24
N PHE A 99 -7.30 19.35 2.67
CA PHE A 99 -7.59 17.96 3.01
C PHE A 99 -6.36 17.22 3.53
N TYR A 100 -6.63 16.12 4.23
CA TYR A 100 -5.61 15.15 4.63
C TYR A 100 -6.06 13.73 4.27
N PHE A 101 -5.38 13.13 3.29
CA PHE A 101 -5.54 11.74 2.91
C PHE A 101 -4.69 10.83 3.80
N ILE A 102 -5.30 10.14 4.73
CA ILE A 102 -4.64 9.24 5.68
C ILE A 102 -4.60 7.83 5.11
N GLN A 103 -3.41 7.36 4.76
CA GLN A 103 -3.19 6.10 4.06
C GLN A 103 -2.70 4.96 4.96
N GLY A 104 -2.49 5.21 6.25
CA GLY A 104 -2.00 4.20 7.18
C GLY A 104 -2.08 4.64 8.64
N ASP A 105 -1.83 3.70 9.53
CA ASP A 105 -1.72 4.01 10.96
C ASP A 105 -0.38 4.70 11.26
N GLU A 106 -0.40 6.03 11.23
CA GLU A 106 0.79 6.85 11.41
C GLU A 106 1.34 6.81 12.84
N ARG A 107 0.59 6.26 13.83
CA ARG A 107 1.10 5.96 15.18
C ARG A 107 2.27 4.99 15.14
N ALA A 108 2.24 4.06 14.18
CA ALA A 108 3.34 3.13 13.97
C ALA A 108 4.64 3.82 13.52
N LEU A 109 4.56 5.07 13.05
CA LEU A 109 5.72 5.85 12.62
C LEU A 109 6.30 6.68 13.76
N SER A 110 5.48 7.48 14.42
CA SER A 110 5.88 8.28 15.59
C SER A 110 4.68 8.97 16.25
N ARG A 111 4.85 9.41 17.53
CA ARG A 111 3.86 10.28 18.21
C ARG A 111 3.64 11.62 17.50
N ARG A 112 4.65 12.14 16.80
CA ARG A 112 4.51 13.37 16.02
C ARG A 112 3.64 13.16 14.77
N ALA A 113 3.78 11.99 14.13
CA ALA A 113 2.93 11.64 13.01
C ALA A 113 1.45 11.53 13.45
N GLU A 114 1.20 10.91 14.61
CA GLU A 114 -0.15 10.86 15.20
C GLU A 114 -0.71 12.27 15.50
N ALA A 115 0.12 13.19 16.00
CA ALA A 115 -0.31 14.55 16.32
C ALA A 115 -0.84 15.32 15.10
N THR A 116 -0.40 14.98 13.87
CA THR A 116 -0.90 15.62 12.65
C THR A 116 -2.37 15.30 12.36
N TRP A 117 -2.91 14.22 12.92
CA TRP A 117 -4.33 13.90 12.78
C TRP A 117 -5.26 14.95 13.41
N GLY A 118 -4.77 15.66 14.46
CA GLY A 118 -5.50 16.73 15.12
C GLY A 118 -5.49 18.07 14.40
N LEU A 119 -4.71 18.23 13.31
CA LEU A 119 -4.73 19.47 12.52
C LEU A 119 -6.13 19.72 11.94
N PRO A 120 -6.57 20.98 11.83
CA PRO A 120 -7.90 21.34 11.34
C PRO A 120 -8.00 21.19 9.81
N LEU A 121 -7.73 19.98 9.32
CA LEU A 121 -7.85 19.59 7.92
C LEU A 121 -9.05 18.67 7.73
N ARG A 122 -9.71 18.72 6.58
CA ARG A 122 -10.77 17.80 6.19
C ARG A 122 -10.15 16.44 5.88
N ARG A 123 -10.50 15.40 6.65
CA ARG A 123 -9.85 14.08 6.60
C ARG A 123 -10.64 13.10 5.77
N PHE A 124 -9.94 12.32 4.97
CA PHE A 124 -10.47 11.09 4.40
C PHE A 124 -9.41 9.98 4.46
N THR A 125 -9.83 8.73 4.43
CA THR A 125 -8.95 7.59 4.69
C THR A 125 -8.96 6.61 3.52
N VAL A 126 -7.96 5.73 3.49
CA VAL A 126 -7.89 4.67 2.49
C VAL A 126 -8.78 3.47 2.85
N SER A 127 -9.24 3.36 4.09
CA SER A 127 -9.96 2.19 4.59
C SER A 127 -10.97 2.53 5.68
N ARG A 128 -12.00 1.70 5.83
CA ARG A 128 -13.05 1.87 6.85
C ARG A 128 -12.48 1.71 8.26
N TRP A 129 -11.53 0.81 8.47
CA TRP A 129 -10.92 0.63 9.78
C TRP A 129 -10.14 1.87 10.24
N LEU A 130 -9.44 2.57 9.32
CA LEU A 130 -8.78 3.85 9.63
C LEU A 130 -9.81 4.94 9.93
N SER A 131 -10.93 4.99 9.20
CA SER A 131 -12.04 5.89 9.50
C SER A 131 -12.55 5.66 10.91
N ALA A 132 -12.91 4.42 11.25
CA ALA A 132 -13.39 4.05 12.59
C ALA A 132 -12.34 4.37 13.69
N LEU A 133 -11.05 4.17 13.40
CA LEU A 133 -9.98 4.54 14.32
C LEU A 133 -9.94 6.04 14.61
N LEU A 134 -10.06 6.90 13.58
CA LEU A 134 -10.09 8.36 13.74
C LEU A 134 -11.34 8.81 14.46
N GLU A 135 -12.50 8.30 14.08
CA GLU A 135 -13.80 8.59 14.71
C GLU A 135 -13.83 8.20 16.19
N SER A 136 -13.22 7.07 16.57
CA SER A 136 -13.06 6.65 17.97
C SER A 136 -12.24 7.64 18.82
N ARG A 137 -11.52 8.55 18.17
CA ARG A 137 -10.73 9.64 18.78
C ARG A 137 -11.41 11.01 18.69
N GLY A 138 -12.66 11.04 18.25
CA GLY A 138 -13.43 12.28 18.09
C GLY A 138 -13.03 13.10 16.85
N LEU A 139 -12.33 12.48 15.89
CA LEU A 139 -11.92 13.14 14.64
C LEU A 139 -12.91 12.80 13.53
N SER A 140 -13.50 13.81 12.90
CA SER A 140 -14.40 13.64 11.77
C SER A 140 -13.65 13.16 10.52
N VAL A 141 -14.31 12.29 9.73
CA VAL A 141 -13.81 11.78 8.46
C VAL A 141 -14.84 12.01 7.36
N GLU A 142 -14.44 12.60 6.25
CA GLU A 142 -15.31 12.91 5.10
C GLU A 142 -15.75 11.67 4.33
N GLY A 143 -14.93 10.61 4.37
CA GLY A 143 -15.22 9.36 3.69
C GLY A 143 -14.00 8.47 3.52
N VAL A 144 -14.20 7.39 2.78
CA VAL A 144 -13.18 6.41 2.45
C VAL A 144 -12.92 6.41 0.96
N VAL A 145 -11.65 6.49 0.57
CA VAL A 145 -11.17 6.40 -0.82
C VAL A 145 -10.28 5.15 -0.91
N PRO A 146 -10.84 3.99 -1.26
CA PRO A 146 -10.13 2.72 -1.24
C PRO A 146 -9.09 2.64 -2.36
N ASN A 147 -8.03 1.88 -2.13
CA ASN A 147 -7.13 1.53 -3.22
C ASN A 147 -7.77 0.50 -4.16
N ALA A 148 -7.22 0.39 -5.36
CA ALA A 148 -7.68 -0.52 -6.38
C ALA A 148 -6.52 -1.21 -7.11
N ILE A 149 -6.86 -2.12 -7.99
CA ILE A 149 -5.93 -2.78 -8.92
C ILE A 149 -6.28 -2.36 -10.35
N ASP A 150 -5.23 -2.17 -11.14
CA ASP A 150 -5.37 -2.06 -12.58
C ASP A 150 -5.35 -3.47 -13.19
N PRO A 151 -6.47 -3.97 -13.73
CA PRO A 151 -6.54 -5.32 -14.31
C PRO A 151 -5.67 -5.47 -15.56
N ALA A 152 -5.23 -4.39 -16.20
CA ALA A 152 -4.27 -4.45 -17.29
C ALA A 152 -2.83 -4.68 -16.79
N GLU A 153 -2.53 -4.33 -15.54
CA GLU A 153 -1.20 -4.50 -14.94
C GLU A 153 -1.08 -5.76 -14.09
N MET A 154 -2.13 -6.09 -13.31
CA MET A 154 -2.13 -7.22 -12.36
C MET A 154 -3.26 -8.19 -12.69
N TYR A 155 -2.89 -9.31 -13.26
CA TYR A 155 -3.79 -10.38 -13.69
C TYR A 155 -3.08 -11.74 -13.66
N ALA A 156 -3.84 -12.81 -13.54
CA ALA A 156 -3.36 -14.19 -13.61
C ALA A 156 -3.31 -14.70 -15.05
N THR A 157 -2.24 -15.41 -15.40
CA THR A 157 -2.16 -16.19 -16.66
C THR A 157 -2.06 -17.69 -16.40
N THR A 158 -1.66 -18.08 -15.20
CA THR A 158 -1.50 -19.47 -14.78
C THR A 158 -2.52 -19.80 -13.70
N ALA A 159 -3.29 -20.88 -13.88
CA ALA A 159 -4.24 -21.34 -12.88
C ALA A 159 -3.51 -21.70 -11.57
N SER A 160 -4.05 -21.32 -10.42
CA SER A 160 -3.41 -21.50 -9.11
C SER A 160 -3.06 -22.95 -8.82
N ALA A 161 -3.94 -23.90 -9.21
CA ALA A 161 -3.70 -25.34 -9.03
C ALA A 161 -2.45 -25.85 -9.78
N GLN A 162 -2.06 -25.21 -10.87
CA GLN A 162 -0.92 -25.61 -11.71
C GLN A 162 0.42 -24.99 -11.27
N ARG A 163 0.39 -24.08 -10.29
CA ARG A 163 1.59 -23.36 -9.85
C ARG A 163 2.48 -24.24 -8.98
N PRO A 164 3.81 -24.08 -9.09
CA PRO A 164 4.74 -24.80 -8.23
C PRO A 164 4.55 -24.43 -6.76
N SER A 165 5.05 -25.25 -5.86
CA SER A 165 5.05 -24.99 -4.41
C SER A 165 5.98 -23.83 -4.07
N ARG A 166 5.57 -22.62 -4.46
CA ARG A 166 6.32 -21.37 -4.27
C ARG A 166 5.49 -20.37 -3.50
N VAL A 167 6.10 -19.79 -2.47
CA VAL A 167 5.55 -18.65 -1.76
C VAL A 167 6.18 -17.35 -2.24
N ILE A 168 5.42 -16.24 -2.15
CA ILE A 168 5.91 -14.90 -2.39
C ILE A 168 5.61 -14.01 -1.20
N ALA A 169 6.55 -13.13 -0.82
CA ALA A 169 6.37 -12.18 0.26
C ALA A 169 7.12 -10.88 0.00
N LEU A 170 6.62 -9.78 0.59
CA LEU A 170 7.35 -8.53 0.66
C LEU A 170 8.22 -8.50 1.92
N TYR A 171 9.53 -8.34 1.76
CA TYR A 171 10.43 -7.97 2.85
C TYR A 171 10.57 -6.46 2.93
N HIS A 172 10.30 -5.90 4.11
CA HIS A 172 10.56 -4.50 4.41
C HIS A 172 11.29 -4.36 5.73
N ARG A 173 12.28 -3.43 5.82
CA ARG A 173 13.13 -3.26 7.02
C ARG A 173 12.40 -2.70 8.24
N HIS A 174 11.24 -2.07 8.05
CA HIS A 174 10.47 -1.47 9.13
C HIS A 174 9.78 -2.56 9.97
N PRO A 175 9.88 -2.54 11.32
CA PRO A 175 9.31 -3.58 12.17
C PRO A 175 7.81 -3.79 12.01
N VAL A 176 7.05 -2.74 11.64
CA VAL A 176 5.61 -2.82 11.39
C VAL A 176 5.24 -3.80 10.28
N LYS A 177 6.18 -4.11 9.37
CA LYS A 177 5.98 -5.06 8.27
C LYS A 177 6.33 -6.50 8.65
N GLY A 178 6.73 -6.77 9.90
CA GLY A 178 7.02 -8.09 10.41
C GLY A 178 8.16 -8.85 9.71
N PRO A 179 9.34 -8.20 9.44
CA PRO A 179 10.44 -8.90 8.78
C PRO A 179 10.98 -10.08 9.57
N ASP A 180 10.93 -10.00 10.88
CA ASP A 180 11.26 -11.06 11.83
C ASP A 180 10.32 -12.26 11.69
N VAL A 181 9.02 -11.99 11.65
CA VAL A 181 7.96 -12.99 11.47
C VAL A 181 8.09 -13.67 10.11
N LEU A 182 8.41 -12.90 9.04
CA LEU A 182 8.62 -13.46 7.71
C LEU A 182 9.77 -14.49 7.71
N VAL A 183 10.93 -14.11 8.28
CA VAL A 183 12.10 -14.99 8.29
C VAL A 183 11.81 -16.30 9.04
N GLU A 184 11.19 -16.18 10.21
CA GLU A 184 10.83 -17.34 11.02
C GLU A 184 9.79 -18.23 10.31
N ALA A 185 8.76 -17.63 9.70
CA ALA A 185 7.74 -18.37 8.95
C ALA A 185 8.34 -19.13 7.77
N LEU A 186 9.32 -18.55 7.05
CA LEU A 186 10.02 -19.23 5.96
C LEU A 186 10.81 -20.46 6.46
N HIS A 187 11.53 -20.36 7.59
CA HIS A 187 12.25 -21.50 8.15
C HIS A 187 11.29 -22.62 8.52
N ARG A 188 10.22 -22.31 9.27
CA ARG A 188 9.21 -23.29 9.68
C ARG A 188 8.47 -23.92 8.49
N LEU A 189 8.17 -23.13 7.46
CA LEU A 189 7.53 -23.64 6.26
C LEU A 189 8.41 -24.66 5.53
N ARG A 190 9.71 -24.41 5.44
CA ARG A 190 10.66 -25.34 4.79
C ARG A 190 10.82 -26.65 5.55
N GLU A 191 10.74 -26.60 6.89
CA GLU A 191 10.74 -27.79 7.74
C GLU A 191 9.51 -28.68 7.46
N ARG A 192 8.33 -28.07 7.30
CA ARG A 192 7.05 -28.75 7.03
C ARG A 192 6.90 -29.20 5.58
N HIS A 193 7.43 -28.42 4.66
CA HIS A 193 7.33 -28.66 3.23
C HIS A 193 8.69 -28.40 2.54
N PRO A 194 9.61 -29.39 2.55
CA PRO A 194 10.99 -29.24 2.06
C PRO A 194 11.12 -28.85 0.58
N ALA A 195 10.10 -29.09 -0.25
CA ALA A 195 10.09 -28.71 -1.66
C ALA A 195 9.68 -27.24 -1.92
N THR A 196 9.31 -26.49 -0.87
CA THR A 196 8.87 -25.09 -1.03
C THR A 196 10.00 -24.22 -1.52
N GLU A 197 9.70 -23.37 -2.50
CA GLU A 197 10.53 -22.25 -2.94
C GLU A 197 9.95 -20.92 -2.44
N ALA A 198 10.79 -19.90 -2.30
CA ALA A 198 10.33 -18.57 -1.91
C ALA A 198 10.88 -17.49 -2.84
N THR A 199 10.02 -16.55 -3.20
CA THR A 199 10.37 -15.29 -3.84
C THR A 199 10.15 -14.14 -2.86
N ILE A 200 11.21 -13.41 -2.55
CA ILE A 200 11.15 -12.27 -1.63
C ILE A 200 11.35 -10.99 -2.40
N ILE A 201 10.31 -10.17 -2.43
CA ILE A 201 10.38 -8.84 -3.04
C ILE A 201 10.90 -7.85 -2.02
N SER A 202 11.85 -7.01 -2.38
CA SER A 202 12.32 -5.95 -1.48
C SER A 202 12.75 -4.70 -2.25
N ALA A 203 12.54 -3.53 -1.64
CA ALA A 203 13.03 -2.27 -2.17
C ALA A 203 14.53 -2.06 -1.94
N ARG A 204 15.11 -2.72 -0.91
CA ARG A 204 16.53 -2.64 -0.52
C ARG A 204 17.00 -4.00 -0.06
N PRO A 205 18.31 -4.30 -0.13
CA PRO A 205 18.84 -5.56 0.39
C PRO A 205 18.35 -5.83 1.81
N PRO A 206 17.87 -7.04 2.11
CA PRO A 206 17.42 -7.39 3.46
C PRO A 206 18.53 -7.20 4.50
N ARG A 207 18.13 -6.78 5.73
CA ARG A 207 19.06 -6.71 6.88
C ARG A 207 19.06 -8.02 7.69
N HIS A 208 17.91 -8.71 7.72
CA HIS A 208 17.83 -10.04 8.30
C HIS A 208 18.42 -11.05 7.33
N ARG A 209 19.09 -12.06 7.86
CA ARG A 209 19.54 -13.19 7.04
C ARG A 209 18.31 -13.98 6.62
N LEU A 210 18.00 -13.95 5.34
CA LEU A 210 16.99 -14.81 4.74
C LEU A 210 17.55 -16.21 4.54
N PRO A 211 16.67 -17.24 4.46
CA PRO A 211 17.10 -18.58 4.09
C PRO A 211 17.79 -18.60 2.72
N ASP A 212 18.84 -19.40 2.55
CA ASP A 212 19.64 -19.47 1.32
C ASP A 212 18.83 -19.98 0.10
N TRP A 213 17.71 -20.65 0.33
CA TRP A 213 16.78 -21.13 -0.69
C TRP A 213 15.74 -20.07 -1.12
N ALA A 214 15.70 -18.91 -0.49
CA ALA A 214 14.80 -17.82 -0.84
C ALA A 214 15.44 -16.90 -1.90
N GLU A 215 14.81 -16.80 -3.07
CA GLU A 215 15.21 -15.86 -4.12
C GLU A 215 14.81 -14.43 -3.77
N VAL A 216 15.77 -13.49 -3.75
CA VAL A 216 15.50 -12.09 -3.46
C VAL A 216 15.48 -11.27 -4.74
N THR A 217 14.37 -10.60 -5.03
CA THR A 217 14.23 -9.68 -6.16
C THR A 217 14.12 -8.26 -5.66
N LEU A 218 15.08 -7.41 -6.07
CA LEU A 218 15.11 -6.01 -5.67
C LEU A 218 14.42 -5.12 -6.71
N ARG A 219 13.45 -4.32 -6.26
CA ARG A 219 12.76 -3.31 -7.06
C ARG A 219 12.29 -3.83 -8.44
N PRO A 220 11.52 -4.91 -8.50
CA PRO A 220 11.01 -5.38 -9.78
C PRO A 220 10.17 -4.30 -10.47
N SER A 221 10.24 -4.21 -11.79
CA SER A 221 9.29 -3.43 -12.58
C SER A 221 7.87 -3.97 -12.41
N ARG A 222 6.84 -3.19 -12.73
CA ARG A 222 5.44 -3.65 -12.64
C ARG A 222 5.19 -4.96 -13.42
N PRO A 223 5.63 -5.09 -14.69
CA PRO A 223 5.49 -6.37 -15.41
C PRO A 223 6.25 -7.54 -14.76
N ALA A 224 7.48 -7.28 -14.27
CA ALA A 224 8.25 -8.31 -13.55
C ALA A 224 7.56 -8.71 -12.24
N LEU A 225 7.02 -7.76 -11.48
CA LEU A 225 6.27 -8.01 -10.25
C LEU A 225 5.04 -8.90 -10.52
N ARG A 226 4.25 -8.59 -11.57
CA ARG A 226 3.14 -9.43 -11.98
C ARG A 226 3.59 -10.86 -12.27
N GLN A 227 4.70 -11.04 -13.02
CA GLN A 227 5.23 -12.38 -13.31
C GLN A 227 5.66 -13.11 -12.05
N LEU A 228 6.23 -12.41 -11.05
CA LEU A 228 6.59 -13.00 -9.77
C LEU A 228 5.35 -13.49 -9.01
N TYR A 229 4.27 -12.72 -9.00
CA TYR A 229 2.99 -13.17 -8.44
C TYR A 229 2.41 -14.34 -9.22
N ASP A 230 2.35 -14.25 -10.55
CA ASP A 230 1.73 -15.27 -11.42
C ASP A 230 2.42 -16.66 -11.31
N ARG A 231 3.71 -16.72 -11.02
CA ARG A 231 4.46 -17.96 -10.77
C ARG A 231 4.44 -18.45 -9.32
N SER A 232 3.79 -17.72 -8.40
CA SER A 232 3.74 -18.05 -6.97
C SER A 232 2.36 -18.60 -6.60
N ALA A 233 2.33 -19.66 -5.81
CA ALA A 233 1.09 -20.31 -5.39
C ALA A 233 0.43 -19.56 -4.22
N VAL A 234 1.23 -19.11 -3.25
CA VAL A 234 0.76 -18.49 -2.00
C VAL A 234 1.52 -17.19 -1.74
N CYS A 235 0.79 -16.15 -1.36
CA CYS A 235 1.35 -14.90 -0.86
C CYS A 235 1.33 -14.88 0.68
N LEU A 236 2.49 -14.65 1.30
CA LEU A 236 2.62 -14.43 2.74
C LEU A 236 2.64 -12.94 3.06
N HIS A 237 1.72 -12.51 3.92
CA HIS A 237 1.64 -11.13 4.40
C HIS A 237 1.82 -11.08 5.92
N THR A 238 2.92 -10.48 6.38
CA THR A 238 3.40 -10.56 7.77
C THR A 238 3.27 -9.25 8.56
N SER A 239 2.62 -8.24 7.99
CA SER A 239 2.52 -6.92 8.60
C SER A 239 1.78 -6.95 9.93
N ARG A 240 2.23 -6.13 10.88
CA ARG A 240 1.57 -5.95 12.18
C ARG A 240 0.37 -5.03 12.10
N VAL A 241 0.43 -4.06 11.18
CA VAL A 241 -0.68 -3.16 10.84
C VAL A 241 -0.50 -2.64 9.41
N GLU A 242 -1.60 -2.54 8.68
CA GLU A 242 -1.67 -2.02 7.31
C GLU A 242 -2.81 -1.03 7.17
N GLY A 243 -2.59 0.06 6.42
CA GLY A 243 -3.68 0.94 6.02
C GLY A 243 -4.64 0.27 5.06
N TRP A 244 -4.09 -0.43 4.05
CA TRP A 244 -4.83 -1.16 3.02
C TRP A 244 -4.22 -2.54 2.76
N GLY A 245 -2.97 -2.61 2.33
CA GLY A 245 -2.31 -3.86 1.96
C GLY A 245 -2.27 -4.10 0.45
N LEU A 246 -1.57 -3.25 -0.30
CA LEU A 246 -1.45 -3.40 -1.76
C LEU A 246 -0.82 -4.73 -2.17
N VAL A 247 0.16 -5.24 -1.40
CA VAL A 247 0.83 -6.52 -1.73
C VAL A 247 -0.12 -7.71 -1.74
N PRO A 248 -0.91 -7.98 -0.69
CA PRO A 248 -1.90 -9.05 -0.74
C PRO A 248 -2.99 -8.80 -1.80
N MET A 249 -3.35 -7.53 -2.08
CA MET A 249 -4.31 -7.19 -3.12
C MET A 249 -3.77 -7.51 -4.52
N GLU A 250 -2.53 -7.11 -4.83
CA GLU A 250 -1.84 -7.41 -6.10
C GLU A 250 -1.65 -8.91 -6.28
N ALA A 251 -1.24 -9.61 -5.23
CA ALA A 251 -1.05 -11.06 -5.24
C ALA A 251 -2.38 -11.79 -5.51
N ALA A 252 -3.46 -11.39 -4.85
CA ALA A 252 -4.80 -11.94 -5.10
C ALA A 252 -5.26 -11.69 -6.53
N ALA A 253 -5.10 -10.46 -7.07
CA ALA A 253 -5.43 -10.14 -8.46
C ALA A 253 -4.65 -11.02 -9.47
N CYS A 254 -3.41 -11.39 -9.13
CA CYS A 254 -2.59 -12.30 -9.92
C CYS A 254 -2.85 -13.79 -9.60
N GLY A 255 -3.88 -14.14 -8.82
CA GLY A 255 -4.29 -15.52 -8.56
C GLY A 255 -3.41 -16.26 -7.54
N CYS A 256 -2.68 -15.57 -6.65
CA CYS A 256 -2.10 -16.18 -5.47
C CYS A 256 -3.18 -16.39 -4.42
N ALA A 257 -3.18 -17.54 -3.74
CA ALA A 257 -3.89 -17.65 -2.47
C ALA A 257 -3.16 -16.81 -1.41
N VAL A 258 -3.90 -16.11 -0.56
CA VAL A 258 -3.32 -15.18 0.43
C VAL A 258 -3.36 -15.77 1.83
N VAL A 259 -2.23 -15.76 2.53
CA VAL A 259 -2.12 -15.99 3.97
C VAL A 259 -1.64 -14.68 4.60
N ALA A 260 -2.44 -14.09 5.46
CA ALA A 260 -2.18 -12.79 6.03
C ALA A 260 -2.35 -12.75 7.55
N THR A 261 -1.55 -11.93 8.21
CA THR A 261 -1.81 -11.56 9.61
C THR A 261 -3.04 -10.66 9.73
N VAL A 262 -3.71 -10.69 10.91
CA VAL A 262 -4.82 -9.79 11.27
C VAL A 262 -4.28 -8.35 11.38
N SER A 263 -3.94 -7.74 10.25
CA SER A 263 -3.28 -6.42 10.17
C SER A 263 -4.23 -5.28 9.76
N CYS A 264 -5.53 -5.52 9.76
CA CYS A 264 -6.65 -4.64 9.44
C CYS A 264 -6.82 -4.30 7.94
N GLY A 265 -5.74 -4.07 7.20
CA GLY A 265 -5.81 -3.64 5.80
C GLY A 265 -6.38 -4.69 4.84
N PRO A 266 -5.84 -5.91 4.78
CA PRO A 266 -6.33 -6.96 3.88
C PRO A 266 -7.80 -7.32 4.09
N GLN A 267 -8.31 -7.20 5.32
CA GLN A 267 -9.72 -7.44 5.68
C GLN A 267 -10.71 -6.44 5.05
N GLU A 268 -10.22 -5.35 4.48
CA GLU A 268 -11.08 -4.40 3.74
C GLU A 268 -11.56 -4.97 2.40
N PHE A 269 -10.82 -5.91 1.83
CA PHE A 269 -11.09 -6.44 0.48
C PHE A 269 -11.04 -7.96 0.36
N LEU A 270 -10.47 -8.71 1.32
CA LEU A 270 -10.49 -10.17 1.37
C LEU A 270 -11.27 -10.65 2.60
N GLU A 271 -11.97 -11.76 2.46
CA GLU A 271 -12.78 -12.37 3.51
C GLU A 271 -12.03 -13.54 4.16
N PRO A 272 -11.76 -13.48 5.49
CA PRO A 272 -11.15 -14.58 6.22
C PRO A 272 -11.92 -15.90 6.06
N GLY A 273 -11.18 -16.98 5.81
CA GLY A 273 -11.73 -18.31 5.61
C GLY A 273 -12.33 -18.58 4.22
N ARG A 274 -12.49 -17.56 3.37
CA ARG A 274 -13.03 -17.70 2.01
C ARG A 274 -12.02 -17.28 0.93
N SER A 275 -11.48 -16.08 1.01
CA SER A 275 -10.54 -15.53 0.02
C SER A 275 -9.14 -15.27 0.59
N MET A 276 -8.95 -15.42 1.90
CA MET A 276 -7.64 -15.50 2.56
C MET A 276 -7.69 -16.40 3.78
N LEU A 277 -6.55 -16.98 4.14
CA LEU A 277 -6.31 -17.52 5.48
C LEU A 277 -5.72 -16.43 6.36
N GLU A 278 -6.27 -16.31 7.56
CA GLU A 278 -5.87 -15.29 8.51
C GLU A 278 -5.23 -15.91 9.75
N VAL A 279 -4.17 -15.27 10.24
CA VAL A 279 -3.43 -15.71 11.43
C VAL A 279 -3.18 -14.52 12.36
N PRO A 280 -2.97 -14.75 13.67
CA PRO A 280 -2.62 -13.68 14.60
C PRO A 280 -1.36 -12.91 14.19
N VAL A 281 -1.31 -11.62 14.54
CA VAL A 281 -0.10 -10.79 14.34
C VAL A 281 1.08 -11.39 15.12
N GLY A 282 2.19 -11.61 14.42
CA GLY A 282 3.40 -12.16 15.01
C GLY A 282 3.46 -13.70 15.05
N ASP A 283 2.42 -14.37 14.61
CA ASP A 283 2.35 -15.83 14.58
C ASP A 283 3.05 -16.41 13.33
N ALA A 284 4.36 -16.60 13.43
CA ALA A 284 5.16 -17.18 12.35
C ALA A 284 4.82 -18.66 12.11
N GLU A 285 4.44 -19.37 13.17
CA GLU A 285 4.05 -20.78 13.09
C GLU A 285 2.74 -20.95 12.34
N GLY A 286 1.70 -20.20 12.74
CA GLY A 286 0.41 -20.17 12.06
C GLY A 286 0.51 -19.78 10.59
N LEU A 287 1.40 -18.81 10.26
CA LEU A 287 1.67 -18.44 8.86
C LEU A 287 2.27 -19.62 8.06
N ALA A 288 3.22 -20.34 8.65
CA ALA A 288 3.85 -21.51 8.01
C ALA A 288 2.84 -22.64 7.82
N ASP A 289 2.01 -22.93 8.83
CA ASP A 289 1.00 -23.99 8.78
C ASP A 289 -0.10 -23.68 7.75
N ALA A 290 -0.61 -22.45 7.74
CA ALA A 290 -1.60 -22.02 6.77
C ALA A 290 -1.05 -22.06 5.32
N ALA A 291 0.21 -21.63 5.12
CA ALA A 291 0.86 -21.73 3.83
C ALA A 291 1.07 -23.19 3.39
N ALA A 292 1.56 -24.05 4.28
CA ALA A 292 1.74 -25.48 3.99
C ALA A 292 0.42 -26.15 3.61
N THR A 293 -0.67 -25.85 4.31
CA THR A 293 -2.02 -26.36 3.99
C THR A 293 -2.41 -26.02 2.55
N LEU A 294 -2.24 -24.76 2.14
CA LEU A 294 -2.57 -24.34 0.76
C LEU A 294 -1.59 -24.88 -0.29
N LEU A 295 -0.33 -25.11 0.06
CA LEU A 295 0.65 -25.71 -0.87
C LEU A 295 0.40 -27.19 -1.10
N LEU A 296 -0.08 -27.92 -0.08
CA LEU A 296 -0.37 -29.36 -0.12
C LEU A 296 -1.73 -29.71 -0.73
N ASP A 297 -2.68 -28.77 -0.72
CA ASP A 297 -4.03 -28.94 -1.28
C ASP A 297 -4.27 -27.95 -2.45
N PRO A 298 -3.95 -28.35 -3.70
CA PRO A 298 -4.14 -27.51 -4.87
C PRO A 298 -5.61 -27.09 -5.11
N ASP A 299 -6.57 -27.92 -4.75
CA ASP A 299 -7.99 -27.62 -4.95
C ASP A 299 -8.47 -26.56 -3.95
N SER A 300 -8.09 -26.70 -2.68
CA SER A 300 -8.35 -25.65 -1.68
C SER A 300 -7.68 -24.35 -2.08
N ARG A 301 -6.41 -24.41 -2.46
CA ARG A 301 -5.66 -23.24 -2.94
C ARG A 301 -6.35 -22.55 -4.11
N ALA A 302 -6.85 -23.30 -5.08
CA ALA A 302 -7.57 -22.75 -6.23
C ALA A 302 -8.82 -22.01 -5.79
N ARG A 303 -9.63 -22.59 -4.87
CA ARG A 303 -10.83 -21.93 -4.34
C ARG A 303 -10.52 -20.60 -3.67
N PHE A 304 -9.47 -20.55 -2.82
CA PHE A 304 -9.03 -19.31 -2.17
C PHE A 304 -8.55 -18.26 -3.19
N ALA A 305 -7.79 -18.67 -4.19
CA ALA A 305 -7.28 -17.79 -5.23
C ALA A 305 -8.41 -17.21 -6.11
N GLU A 306 -9.36 -18.04 -6.53
CA GLU A 306 -10.53 -17.61 -7.31
C GLU A 306 -11.41 -16.64 -6.51
N ALA A 307 -11.68 -16.94 -5.25
CA ALA A 307 -12.41 -16.05 -4.37
C ALA A 307 -11.66 -14.73 -4.15
N GLY A 308 -10.34 -14.77 -4.00
CA GLY A 308 -9.50 -13.57 -3.86
C GLY A 308 -9.52 -12.69 -5.11
N MET A 309 -9.40 -13.28 -6.30
CA MET A 309 -9.54 -12.55 -7.57
C MET A 309 -10.91 -11.88 -7.69
N ALA A 310 -11.99 -12.59 -7.37
CA ALA A 310 -13.34 -12.05 -7.41
C ALA A 310 -13.52 -10.88 -6.43
N ASP A 311 -12.96 -10.99 -5.23
CA ASP A 311 -13.06 -9.95 -4.21
C ASP A 311 -12.31 -8.67 -4.59
N VAL A 312 -11.08 -8.77 -5.09
CA VAL A 312 -10.30 -7.59 -5.47
C VAL A 312 -10.81 -6.93 -6.75
N ALA A 313 -11.45 -7.68 -7.65
CA ALA A 313 -12.05 -7.14 -8.86
C ALA A 313 -13.21 -6.15 -8.61
N ARG A 314 -13.74 -6.10 -7.38
CA ARG A 314 -14.77 -5.12 -6.98
C ARG A 314 -14.21 -3.70 -6.81
N PHE A 315 -12.89 -3.54 -6.77
CA PHE A 315 -12.21 -2.27 -6.56
C PHE A 315 -11.57 -1.78 -7.86
N SER A 316 -12.04 -0.67 -8.39
CA SER A 316 -11.49 -0.03 -9.59
C SER A 316 -10.96 1.37 -9.26
N TRP A 317 -9.93 1.80 -9.98
CA TRP A 317 -9.40 3.16 -9.84
C TRP A 317 -10.42 4.21 -10.23
N ASP A 318 -11.32 3.92 -11.20
CA ASP A 318 -12.41 4.83 -11.56
C ASP A 318 -13.36 5.06 -10.40
N ALA A 319 -13.87 3.98 -9.76
CA ALA A 319 -14.74 4.10 -8.61
C ALA A 319 -14.05 4.79 -7.41
N SER A 320 -12.76 4.53 -7.21
CA SER A 320 -11.97 5.18 -6.18
C SER A 320 -11.81 6.69 -6.44
N THR A 321 -11.56 7.06 -7.70
CA THR A 321 -11.45 8.47 -8.11
C THR A 321 -12.81 9.19 -8.04
N ASP A 322 -13.93 8.51 -8.37
CA ASP A 322 -15.28 9.07 -8.18
C ASP A 322 -15.55 9.43 -6.72
N GLN A 323 -15.13 8.56 -5.79
CA GLN A 323 -15.27 8.82 -4.35
C GLN A 323 -14.39 10.00 -3.91
N LEU A 324 -13.15 10.07 -4.39
CA LEU A 324 -12.26 11.19 -4.11
C LEU A 324 -12.87 12.51 -4.62
N GLU A 325 -13.31 12.54 -5.87
CA GLU A 325 -13.91 13.72 -6.49
C GLU A 325 -15.17 14.16 -5.74
N ALA A 326 -16.03 13.23 -5.32
CA ALA A 326 -17.21 13.52 -4.52
C ALA A 326 -16.85 14.14 -3.15
N ILE A 327 -15.76 13.70 -2.51
CA ILE A 327 -15.26 14.30 -1.26
C ILE A 327 -14.76 15.73 -1.50
N LEU A 328 -13.96 15.94 -2.55
CA LEU A 328 -13.37 17.26 -2.85
C LEU A 328 -14.43 18.32 -3.19
N ARG A 329 -15.55 17.93 -3.79
CA ARG A 329 -16.66 18.81 -4.16
C ARG A 329 -17.60 19.19 -3.00
N ARG A 330 -17.49 18.51 -1.84
CA ARG A 330 -18.36 18.86 -0.70
C ARG A 330 -18.02 20.26 -0.17
N PRO A 331 -19.02 21.11 0.06
CA PRO A 331 -18.77 22.40 0.70
C PRO A 331 -18.20 22.21 2.10
N ASN A 332 -17.42 23.17 2.58
CA ASN A 332 -17.02 23.19 3.99
C ASN A 332 -18.28 23.24 4.84
N ALA A 333 -18.37 22.38 5.85
CA ALA A 333 -19.38 22.53 6.88
C ALA A 333 -19.13 23.87 7.58
N SER A 334 -20.07 24.80 7.44
CA SER A 334 -20.06 26.13 8.07
C SER A 334 -20.15 26.01 9.60
#